data_9dbd5487cb8427202c216fbd2308155a
#
_entry.id   9dbd5487cb8427202c216fbd2308155a
#
_cell.length_a   1.000
_cell.length_b   1.000
_cell.length_c   1.000
_cell.angle_alpha   90.00
_cell.angle_beta   90.00
_cell.angle_gamma   90.00
#
_symmetry.space_group_name_H-M   'P 1'
#
loop_
_entity.id
_entity.type
_entity.pdbx_description
1 polymer ?
#
loop_
_entity_poly.entity_id
_entity_poly.type
_entity_poly.pdbx_seq_one_letter_code
_entity_poly.pdbx_strand_id
1 'polypeptide(L)'
;MRVATGLSVLVLGAGGIGHALVSNLEGGIGRVDPFRDMKNRPQSGHGTNLLLVGTDGRDTITKAEKQKYKLGGAPCHCTDTIMLVHLSADKQRASVVSLPRDSYAEIPAHTDRTTGKKHNSHPVKLNAAYAEGGPTLTVRTVEHMTGVKVDHYLEVDFTSFMKTVDAVGGVQICTARPMKDSYTGLDLPAGTHRLDGGRALQYVRSRHVDVGSDLGRMQRQQKFMAALVKEATSNGVLLNPVRFQQVSASVLGSVRADEGFGTEQMLALGKAMKDFSPASSEFASVPVGNPSFPVKGIGSTVQWDAAKSKKLFQALREDKPLAPAKPKPAAGAPKQAQGTLVDVAPEEIRVQVYNGTPKDGLGKDVDAGLRATGFNTTDAPLNGKLRDLRRTLVTYDPRWDRSAKSLAAALPGSELRAVKGQGATMEVTAGSDFTKVRPVRAESKQTGEFATVTGDEVVCP
;
A
#
# COMPACT_ATOMS: atom_id res chain seq x y z
N MET A 1 15.00 -46.51 32.10
CA MET A 1 13.62 -46.54 31.62
C MET A 1 12.81 -45.27 31.90
N ARG A 2 12.93 -44.61 33.06
CA ARG A 2 12.12 -43.41 33.40
C ARG A 2 12.41 -42.13 32.57
N VAL A 3 13.59 -41.98 32.01
CA VAL A 3 13.95 -40.79 31.17
C VAL A 3 13.42 -40.92 29.76
N ALA A 4 13.40 -42.14 29.20
CA ALA A 4 12.86 -42.37 27.84
C ALA A 4 11.33 -42.16 27.77
N THR A 5 10.60 -42.51 28.85
CA THR A 5 9.14 -42.31 28.96
C THR A 5 8.80 -40.83 29.07
N GLY A 6 9.60 -40.02 29.76
CA GLY A 6 9.40 -38.57 29.89
C GLY A 6 9.61 -37.82 28.56
N LEU A 7 10.61 -38.24 27.80
CA LEU A 7 10.88 -37.67 26.45
C LEU A 7 9.76 -38.01 25.45
N SER A 8 9.24 -39.25 25.50
CA SER A 8 8.14 -39.68 24.64
C SER A 8 6.82 -38.94 24.92
N VAL A 9 6.52 -38.66 26.21
CA VAL A 9 5.36 -37.87 26.62
C VAL A 9 5.49 -36.41 26.20
N LEU A 10 6.70 -35.83 26.29
CA LEU A 10 6.96 -34.48 25.81
C LEU A 10 6.83 -34.35 24.29
N VAL A 11 7.33 -35.32 23.53
CA VAL A 11 7.21 -35.36 22.08
C VAL A 11 5.77 -35.59 21.65
N LEU A 12 5.02 -36.47 22.29
CA LEU A 12 3.59 -36.69 22.04
C LEU A 12 2.74 -35.49 22.48
N GLY A 13 3.08 -34.86 23.60
CA GLY A 13 2.41 -33.64 24.05
C GLY A 13 2.65 -32.47 23.09
N ALA A 14 3.89 -32.26 22.67
CA ALA A 14 4.23 -31.25 21.68
C ALA A 14 3.63 -31.53 20.29
N GLY A 15 3.61 -32.80 19.87
CA GLY A 15 2.96 -33.26 18.64
C GLY A 15 1.43 -33.12 18.69
N GLY A 16 0.81 -33.48 19.82
CA GLY A 16 -0.63 -33.35 20.02
C GLY A 16 -1.10 -31.90 20.09
N ILE A 17 -0.33 -31.03 20.76
CA ILE A 17 -0.59 -29.60 20.80
C ILE A 17 -0.41 -29.01 19.38
N GLY A 18 0.65 -29.38 18.68
CA GLY A 18 0.88 -28.95 17.30
C GLY A 18 -0.25 -29.38 16.35
N HIS A 19 -0.73 -30.61 16.48
CA HIS A 19 -1.83 -31.12 15.64
C HIS A 19 -3.18 -30.45 15.98
N ALA A 20 -3.49 -30.26 17.26
CA ALA A 20 -4.70 -29.53 17.67
C ALA A 20 -4.68 -28.05 17.26
N LEU A 21 -3.51 -27.41 17.23
CA LEU A 21 -3.33 -26.06 16.75
C LEU A 21 -3.56 -25.94 15.25
N VAL A 22 -3.07 -26.91 14.48
CA VAL A 22 -3.23 -26.99 13.03
C VAL A 22 -4.68 -27.24 12.65
N SER A 23 -5.36 -28.22 13.30
CA SER A 23 -6.75 -28.54 13.00
C SER A 23 -7.74 -27.41 13.34
N ASN A 24 -7.49 -26.63 14.40
CA ASN A 24 -8.29 -25.47 14.74
C ASN A 24 -8.14 -24.31 13.72
N LEU A 25 -6.98 -24.18 13.08
CA LEU A 25 -6.76 -23.18 12.03
C LEU A 25 -7.52 -23.54 10.74
N GLU A 26 -7.58 -24.83 10.39
CA GLU A 26 -8.30 -25.28 9.18
C GLU A 26 -9.81 -25.15 9.28
N GLY A 27 -10.39 -25.35 10.46
CA GLY A 27 -11.83 -25.21 10.68
C GLY A 27 -12.38 -23.78 10.64
N GLY A 28 -11.51 -22.78 10.72
CA GLY A 28 -11.89 -21.36 10.75
C GLY A 28 -11.99 -20.70 9.38
N ILE A 29 -11.40 -21.27 8.33
CA ILE A 29 -11.29 -20.63 7.02
C ILE A 29 -12.52 -20.94 6.17
N GLY A 30 -13.17 -19.88 5.67
CA GLY A 30 -14.19 -20.06 4.63
C GLY A 30 -13.56 -20.63 3.34
N ARG A 31 -14.05 -21.75 2.86
CA ARG A 31 -13.49 -22.41 1.67
C ARG A 31 -14.24 -22.02 0.40
N VAL A 32 -13.50 -21.81 -0.67
CA VAL A 32 -14.00 -21.65 -2.03
C VAL A 32 -13.17 -22.52 -2.96
N ASP A 33 -13.79 -22.99 -4.02
CA ASP A 33 -13.08 -23.74 -5.05
C ASP A 33 -13.12 -22.96 -6.37
N PRO A 34 -12.19 -22.00 -6.57
CA PRO A 34 -12.15 -21.20 -7.79
C PRO A 34 -11.56 -21.97 -8.97
N PHE A 35 -10.93 -23.13 -8.73
CA PHE A 35 -10.19 -23.89 -9.73
C PHE A 35 -10.94 -25.09 -10.28
N ARG A 36 -12.14 -25.37 -9.74
CA ARG A 36 -12.97 -26.49 -10.19
C ARG A 36 -13.25 -26.40 -11.68
N ASP A 37 -13.05 -27.52 -12.37
CA ASP A 37 -13.33 -27.67 -13.80
C ASP A 37 -12.59 -26.72 -14.73
N MET A 38 -11.55 -26.02 -14.24
CA MET A 38 -10.72 -25.15 -15.06
C MET A 38 -9.81 -25.94 -15.99
N LYS A 39 -9.98 -25.73 -17.30
CA LYS A 39 -9.14 -26.32 -18.35
C LYS A 39 -8.32 -25.23 -19.04
N ASN A 40 -7.24 -25.63 -19.70
CA ASN A 40 -6.39 -24.73 -20.51
C ASN A 40 -5.86 -23.52 -19.73
N ARG A 41 -5.47 -23.73 -18.49
CA ARG A 41 -4.84 -22.70 -17.68
C ARG A 41 -3.43 -22.37 -18.20
N PRO A 42 -2.90 -21.15 -17.96
CA PRO A 42 -1.51 -20.82 -18.27
C PRO A 42 -0.53 -21.82 -17.63
N GLN A 43 0.63 -21.96 -18.23
CA GLN A 43 1.70 -22.76 -17.63
C GLN A 43 2.17 -22.14 -16.32
N SER A 44 2.58 -22.98 -15.36
CA SER A 44 3.19 -22.52 -14.12
C SER A 44 4.48 -21.78 -14.44
N GLY A 45 4.62 -20.58 -13.89
CA GLY A 45 5.88 -19.86 -13.86
C GLY A 45 6.75 -20.28 -12.68
N HIS A 46 7.75 -19.47 -12.37
CA HIS A 46 8.51 -19.59 -11.13
C HIS A 46 7.79 -18.85 -10.00
N GLY A 47 8.05 -19.24 -8.74
CA GLY A 47 7.40 -18.64 -7.58
C GLY A 47 5.95 -19.07 -7.40
N THR A 48 5.17 -18.29 -6.64
CA THR A 48 3.76 -18.57 -6.32
C THR A 48 2.91 -17.33 -6.56
N ASN A 49 1.81 -17.48 -7.28
CA ASN A 49 0.90 -16.38 -7.60
C ASN A 49 -0.42 -16.52 -6.82
N LEU A 50 -0.74 -15.51 -6.04
CA LEU A 50 -1.98 -15.40 -5.28
C LEU A 50 -2.85 -14.30 -5.88
N LEU A 51 -4.11 -14.60 -6.18
CA LEU A 51 -5.10 -13.58 -6.53
C LEU A 51 -5.83 -13.14 -5.28
N LEU A 52 -5.57 -11.91 -4.85
CA LEU A 52 -6.26 -11.26 -3.73
C LEU A 52 -7.43 -10.45 -4.26
N VAL A 53 -8.63 -10.75 -3.78
CA VAL A 53 -9.87 -10.10 -4.20
C VAL A 53 -10.57 -9.48 -2.99
N GLY A 54 -10.84 -8.18 -3.07
CA GLY A 54 -11.64 -7.46 -2.08
C GLY A 54 -13.07 -7.33 -2.55
N THR A 55 -14.02 -7.86 -1.78
CA THR A 55 -15.46 -7.78 -2.06
C THR A 55 -16.16 -6.79 -1.14
N ASP A 56 -17.31 -6.31 -1.55
CA ASP A 56 -18.14 -5.41 -0.75
C ASP A 56 -19.15 -6.13 0.15
N GLY A 57 -18.87 -7.40 0.49
CA GLY A 57 -19.68 -8.20 1.40
C GLY A 57 -19.93 -7.48 2.72
N ARG A 58 -21.22 -7.34 3.10
CA ARG A 58 -21.69 -6.56 4.28
C ARG A 58 -22.66 -7.32 5.14
N ASP A 59 -22.81 -8.61 4.91
CA ASP A 59 -23.87 -9.42 5.52
C ASP A 59 -23.68 -9.56 7.02
N THR A 60 -22.44 -9.61 7.48
CA THR A 60 -22.06 -9.75 8.89
C THR A 60 -21.83 -8.42 9.61
N ILE A 61 -21.93 -7.28 8.91
CA ILE A 61 -21.70 -5.94 9.48
C ILE A 61 -22.98 -5.47 10.21
N THR A 62 -22.84 -5.05 11.47
CA THR A 62 -23.96 -4.55 12.27
C THR A 62 -24.50 -3.21 11.73
N LYS A 63 -25.75 -2.90 12.05
CA LYS A 63 -26.35 -1.59 11.67
C LYS A 63 -25.54 -0.41 12.22
N ALA A 64 -25.03 -0.53 13.45
CA ALA A 64 -24.21 0.51 14.09
C ALA A 64 -22.90 0.74 13.35
N GLU A 65 -22.19 -0.33 12.94
CA GLU A 65 -20.97 -0.22 12.14
C GLU A 65 -21.24 0.34 10.75
N LYS A 66 -22.33 -0.10 10.08
CA LYS A 66 -22.76 0.47 8.78
C LYS A 66 -22.94 1.98 8.86
N GLN A 67 -23.55 2.45 9.93
CA GLN A 67 -23.77 3.88 10.16
C GLN A 67 -22.47 4.61 10.52
N LYS A 68 -21.69 4.06 11.46
CA LYS A 68 -20.41 4.63 11.92
C LYS A 68 -19.40 4.81 10.79
N TYR A 69 -19.24 3.80 9.95
CA TYR A 69 -18.23 3.77 8.88
C TYR A 69 -18.79 4.10 7.49
N LYS A 70 -20.01 4.60 7.41
CA LYS A 70 -20.69 4.94 6.15
C LYS A 70 -20.64 3.80 5.12
N LEU A 71 -21.05 2.61 5.57
CA LEU A 71 -21.10 1.40 4.74
C LEU A 71 -22.53 1.21 4.17
N GLY A 72 -23.19 2.28 3.80
CA GLY A 72 -24.54 2.27 3.22
C GLY A 72 -24.55 1.80 1.76
N GLY A 73 -25.77 1.67 1.22
CA GLY A 73 -26.04 1.19 -0.15
C GLY A 73 -26.27 -0.32 -0.22
N ALA A 74 -26.84 -0.78 -1.34
CA ALA A 74 -27.00 -2.20 -1.62
C ALA A 74 -25.62 -2.81 -1.94
N PRO A 75 -25.30 -4.04 -1.46
CA PRO A 75 -24.10 -4.75 -1.88
C PRO A 75 -24.20 -5.06 -3.38
N CYS A 76 -23.14 -4.79 -4.13
CA CYS A 76 -23.13 -5.10 -5.57
C CYS A 76 -22.74 -6.54 -5.88
N HIS A 77 -22.34 -7.33 -4.88
CA HIS A 77 -21.72 -8.64 -5.07
C HIS A 77 -20.60 -8.63 -6.12
N CYS A 78 -19.87 -7.54 -6.16
CA CYS A 78 -18.76 -7.30 -7.09
C CYS A 78 -17.45 -7.09 -6.34
N THR A 79 -16.35 -7.06 -7.09
CA THR A 79 -15.04 -6.84 -6.52
C THR A 79 -14.63 -5.37 -6.65
N ASP A 80 -14.21 -4.78 -5.53
CA ASP A 80 -13.71 -3.41 -5.47
C ASP A 80 -12.17 -3.33 -5.56
N THR A 81 -11.50 -4.44 -5.23
CA THR A 81 -10.04 -4.56 -5.25
C THR A 81 -9.67 -5.89 -5.90
N ILE A 82 -8.75 -5.87 -6.86
CA ILE A 82 -8.18 -7.05 -7.50
C ILE A 82 -6.68 -6.85 -7.55
N MET A 83 -5.92 -7.72 -6.89
CA MET A 83 -4.46 -7.67 -6.84
C MET A 83 -3.88 -9.04 -7.14
N LEU A 84 -2.89 -9.06 -8.03
CA LEU A 84 -2.06 -10.24 -8.27
C LEU A 84 -0.80 -10.10 -7.42
N VAL A 85 -0.63 -11.01 -6.46
CA VAL A 85 0.52 -11.06 -5.56
C VAL A 85 1.42 -12.20 -6.01
N HIS A 86 2.64 -11.90 -6.38
CA HIS A 86 3.67 -12.86 -6.76
C HIS A 86 4.70 -12.96 -5.65
N LEU A 87 4.90 -14.15 -5.12
CA LEU A 87 5.98 -14.49 -4.20
C LEU A 87 7.10 -15.16 -4.99
N SER A 88 8.30 -14.58 -4.95
CA SER A 88 9.46 -15.15 -5.63
C SER A 88 9.77 -16.57 -5.18
N ALA A 89 10.41 -17.36 -6.03
CA ALA A 89 10.74 -18.75 -5.76
C ALA A 89 11.63 -18.91 -4.51
N ASP A 90 12.54 -17.95 -4.28
CA ASP A 90 13.39 -17.88 -3.10
C ASP A 90 12.67 -17.32 -1.86
N LYS A 91 11.42 -16.88 -2.00
CA LYS A 91 10.57 -16.29 -0.94
C LYS A 91 11.16 -15.03 -0.30
N GLN A 92 12.05 -14.32 -0.99
CA GLN A 92 12.68 -13.09 -0.48
C GLN A 92 11.99 -11.82 -0.99
N ARG A 93 11.08 -11.93 -1.98
CA ARG A 93 10.39 -10.80 -2.61
C ARG A 93 8.90 -11.10 -2.78
N ALA A 94 8.07 -10.09 -2.60
CA ALA A 94 6.68 -10.09 -3.01
C ALA A 94 6.39 -8.91 -3.93
N SER A 95 5.89 -9.18 -5.13
CA SER A 95 5.48 -8.18 -6.09
C SER A 95 3.95 -8.13 -6.14
N VAL A 96 3.36 -6.99 -5.81
CA VAL A 96 1.91 -6.78 -5.76
C VAL A 96 1.50 -5.91 -6.95
N VAL A 97 0.72 -6.46 -7.86
CA VAL A 97 0.20 -5.74 -9.03
C VAL A 97 -1.29 -5.49 -8.86
N SER A 98 -1.68 -4.22 -8.75
CA SER A 98 -3.08 -3.81 -8.70
C SER A 98 -3.68 -3.78 -10.10
N LEU A 99 -4.84 -4.43 -10.26
CA LEU A 99 -5.63 -4.43 -11.48
C LEU A 99 -6.85 -3.51 -11.29
N PRO A 100 -7.02 -2.43 -12.08
CA PRO A 100 -8.19 -1.57 -11.96
C PRO A 100 -9.47 -2.39 -12.13
N ARG A 101 -10.42 -2.27 -11.22
CA ARG A 101 -11.68 -3.02 -11.26
C ARG A 101 -12.51 -2.73 -12.53
N ASP A 102 -12.37 -1.52 -13.07
CA ASP A 102 -13.05 -1.08 -14.31
C ASP A 102 -12.24 -1.40 -15.57
N SER A 103 -11.20 -2.26 -15.50
CA SER A 103 -10.45 -2.72 -16.67
C SER A 103 -11.38 -3.35 -17.70
N TYR A 104 -11.17 -2.99 -18.95
CA TYR A 104 -11.79 -3.72 -20.06
C TYR A 104 -11.34 -5.18 -20.02
N ALA A 105 -12.28 -6.08 -19.92
CA ALA A 105 -12.04 -7.51 -19.90
C ALA A 105 -13.00 -8.22 -20.85
N GLU A 106 -12.49 -9.18 -21.59
CA GLU A 106 -13.31 -10.13 -22.33
C GLU A 106 -13.42 -11.41 -21.48
N ILE A 107 -14.58 -11.57 -20.83
CA ILE A 107 -14.79 -12.75 -19.99
C ILE A 107 -15.08 -13.99 -20.84
N PRO A 108 -14.51 -15.13 -20.47
CA PRO A 108 -14.74 -16.38 -21.18
C PRO A 108 -16.21 -16.84 -21.13
N ALA A 109 -16.61 -17.69 -22.07
CA ALA A 109 -17.93 -18.34 -22.02
C ALA A 109 -18.15 -19.04 -20.68
N HIS A 110 -19.32 -18.79 -20.08
CA HIS A 110 -19.65 -19.26 -18.73
C HIS A 110 -21.15 -19.43 -18.54
N THR A 111 -21.54 -19.97 -17.40
CA THR A 111 -22.93 -19.94 -16.92
C THR A 111 -23.04 -18.90 -15.81
N ASP A 112 -23.91 -17.93 -15.98
CA ASP A 112 -24.17 -16.90 -14.98
C ASP A 112 -24.74 -17.55 -13.71
N ARG A 113 -24.09 -17.28 -12.58
CA ARG A 113 -24.43 -17.93 -11.30
C ARG A 113 -25.76 -17.47 -10.71
N THR A 114 -26.23 -16.30 -11.10
CA THR A 114 -27.48 -15.72 -10.59
C THR A 114 -28.68 -16.11 -11.43
N THR A 115 -28.53 -16.07 -12.75
CA THR A 115 -29.63 -16.32 -13.71
C THR A 115 -29.64 -17.76 -14.24
N GLY A 116 -28.56 -18.52 -14.10
CA GLY A 116 -28.39 -19.83 -14.70
C GLY A 116 -28.25 -19.83 -16.23
N LYS A 117 -28.18 -18.66 -16.87
CA LYS A 117 -28.06 -18.54 -18.31
C LYS A 117 -26.62 -18.79 -18.77
N LYS A 118 -26.48 -19.46 -19.92
CA LYS A 118 -25.19 -19.62 -20.59
C LYS A 118 -24.89 -18.37 -21.39
N HIS A 119 -23.72 -17.83 -21.24
CA HIS A 119 -23.18 -16.69 -21.98
C HIS A 119 -21.97 -17.14 -22.79
N ASN A 120 -21.89 -16.62 -24.02
CA ASN A 120 -20.66 -16.70 -24.81
C ASN A 120 -19.64 -15.71 -24.23
N SER A 121 -18.38 -15.76 -24.71
CA SER A 121 -17.41 -14.72 -24.40
C SER A 121 -17.94 -13.35 -24.79
N HIS A 122 -17.81 -12.37 -23.90
CA HIS A 122 -18.28 -11.01 -24.13
C HIS A 122 -17.49 -9.98 -23.31
N PRO A 123 -17.44 -8.73 -23.77
CA PRO A 123 -16.74 -7.67 -23.05
C PRO A 123 -17.52 -7.22 -21.82
N VAL A 124 -16.78 -6.93 -20.73
CA VAL A 124 -17.30 -6.36 -19.48
C VAL A 124 -16.23 -5.50 -18.81
N LYS A 125 -16.55 -4.91 -17.65
CA LYS A 125 -15.56 -4.46 -16.67
C LYS A 125 -15.08 -5.67 -15.85
N LEU A 126 -13.79 -5.73 -15.54
CA LEU A 126 -13.19 -6.88 -14.84
C LEU A 126 -13.93 -7.27 -13.54
N ASN A 127 -14.46 -6.29 -12.80
CA ASN A 127 -15.22 -6.55 -11.58
C ASN A 127 -16.55 -7.30 -11.81
N ALA A 128 -17.11 -7.24 -13.02
CA ALA A 128 -18.32 -7.97 -13.38
C ALA A 128 -18.10 -9.48 -13.46
N ALA A 129 -16.87 -9.93 -13.73
CA ALA A 129 -16.55 -11.36 -13.74
C ALA A 129 -16.91 -12.05 -12.42
N TYR A 130 -16.72 -11.35 -11.29
CA TYR A 130 -17.13 -11.89 -9.99
C TYR A 130 -18.65 -11.93 -9.83
N ALA A 131 -19.35 -10.92 -10.28
CA ALA A 131 -20.82 -10.87 -10.20
C ALA A 131 -21.47 -11.98 -11.03
N GLU A 132 -20.97 -12.20 -12.25
CA GLU A 132 -21.53 -13.15 -13.20
C GLU A 132 -21.15 -14.62 -12.91
N GLY A 133 -19.87 -14.87 -12.54
CA GLY A 133 -19.39 -16.25 -12.37
C GLY A 133 -18.59 -16.52 -11.09
N GLY A 134 -18.56 -15.55 -10.17
CA GLY A 134 -17.87 -15.68 -8.87
C GLY A 134 -16.36 -15.85 -8.98
N PRO A 135 -15.74 -16.49 -7.97
CA PRO A 135 -14.30 -16.70 -7.92
C PRO A 135 -13.72 -17.38 -9.16
N THR A 136 -14.38 -18.43 -9.67
CA THR A 136 -13.91 -19.20 -10.82
C THR A 136 -13.80 -18.35 -12.08
N LEU A 137 -14.83 -17.56 -12.40
CA LEU A 137 -14.79 -16.70 -13.58
C LEU A 137 -13.80 -15.55 -13.41
N THR A 138 -13.66 -15.01 -12.20
CA THR A 138 -12.67 -14.00 -11.89
C THR A 138 -11.25 -14.51 -12.14
N VAL A 139 -10.89 -15.69 -11.62
CA VAL A 139 -9.58 -16.32 -11.85
C VAL A 139 -9.35 -16.55 -13.34
N ARG A 140 -10.32 -17.19 -14.04
CA ARG A 140 -10.21 -17.44 -15.49
C ARG A 140 -9.99 -16.17 -16.30
N THR A 141 -10.69 -15.11 -15.94
CA THR A 141 -10.57 -13.81 -16.62
C THR A 141 -9.20 -13.18 -16.38
N VAL A 142 -8.72 -13.18 -15.11
CA VAL A 142 -7.39 -12.65 -14.78
C VAL A 142 -6.29 -13.46 -15.46
N GLU A 143 -6.36 -14.80 -15.44
CA GLU A 143 -5.40 -15.66 -16.15
C GLU A 143 -5.40 -15.40 -17.66
N HIS A 144 -6.58 -15.22 -18.25
CA HIS A 144 -6.71 -14.91 -19.68
C HIS A 144 -6.08 -13.56 -20.05
N MET A 145 -6.32 -12.53 -19.23
CA MET A 145 -5.80 -11.18 -19.46
C MET A 145 -4.29 -11.06 -19.24
N THR A 146 -3.74 -11.81 -18.28
CA THR A 146 -2.35 -11.65 -17.81
C THR A 146 -1.40 -12.72 -18.33
N GLY A 147 -1.93 -13.88 -18.69
CA GLY A 147 -1.15 -15.08 -18.98
C GLY A 147 -0.38 -15.62 -17.76
N VAL A 148 -0.68 -15.14 -16.56
CA VAL A 148 -0.09 -15.60 -15.30
C VAL A 148 -1.02 -16.62 -14.67
N LYS A 149 -0.51 -17.82 -14.36
CA LYS A 149 -1.27 -18.84 -13.64
C LYS A 149 -1.47 -18.40 -12.20
N VAL A 150 -2.69 -18.46 -11.70
CA VAL A 150 -3.04 -18.19 -10.30
C VAL A 150 -2.96 -19.50 -9.51
N ASP A 151 -2.06 -19.59 -8.55
CA ASP A 151 -1.88 -20.81 -7.74
C ASP A 151 -2.82 -20.82 -6.53
N HIS A 152 -3.09 -19.66 -5.95
CA HIS A 152 -4.00 -19.50 -4.82
C HIS A 152 -4.95 -18.32 -5.01
N TYR A 153 -6.11 -18.41 -4.35
CA TYR A 153 -7.14 -17.38 -4.34
C TYR A 153 -7.49 -17.00 -2.90
N LEU A 154 -7.53 -15.71 -2.64
CA LEU A 154 -7.92 -15.17 -1.34
C LEU A 154 -8.97 -14.08 -1.52
N GLU A 155 -10.08 -14.20 -0.81
CA GLU A 155 -11.18 -13.24 -0.81
C GLU A 155 -11.35 -12.61 0.56
N VAL A 156 -11.40 -11.27 0.59
CA VAL A 156 -11.50 -10.47 1.81
C VAL A 156 -12.72 -9.55 1.68
N ASP A 157 -13.69 -9.69 2.56
CA ASP A 157 -14.81 -8.75 2.68
C ASP A 157 -14.51 -7.63 3.68
N PHE A 158 -15.44 -6.70 3.85
CA PHE A 158 -15.25 -5.56 4.75
C PHE A 158 -15.08 -5.97 6.21
N THR A 159 -15.82 -6.98 6.66
CA THR A 159 -15.71 -7.49 8.03
C THR A 159 -14.36 -8.13 8.27
N SER A 160 -13.92 -8.95 7.33
CA SER A 160 -12.62 -9.63 7.35
C SER A 160 -11.47 -8.64 7.35
N PHE A 161 -11.59 -7.59 6.52
CA PHE A 161 -10.63 -6.51 6.46
C PHE A 161 -10.49 -5.80 7.82
N MET A 162 -11.62 -5.38 8.41
CA MET A 162 -11.60 -4.68 9.71
C MET A 162 -11.00 -5.55 10.80
N LYS A 163 -11.42 -6.82 10.90
CA LYS A 163 -10.88 -7.78 11.88
C LYS A 163 -9.39 -8.04 11.70
N THR A 164 -8.92 -8.13 10.46
CA THR A 164 -7.48 -8.32 10.16
C THR A 164 -6.66 -7.14 10.67
N VAL A 165 -7.11 -5.91 10.41
CA VAL A 165 -6.44 -4.69 10.89
C VAL A 165 -6.42 -4.62 12.40
N ASP A 166 -7.54 -4.92 13.07
CA ASP A 166 -7.63 -4.89 14.52
C ASP A 166 -6.78 -5.98 15.18
N ALA A 167 -6.70 -7.18 14.55
CA ALA A 167 -5.89 -8.29 15.05
C ALA A 167 -4.38 -7.99 15.06
N VAL A 168 -3.87 -7.21 14.10
CA VAL A 168 -2.48 -6.75 14.10
C VAL A 168 -2.24 -5.54 15.01
N GLY A 169 -3.29 -5.00 15.65
CA GLY A 169 -3.22 -3.85 16.54
C GLY A 169 -3.35 -2.50 15.84
N GLY A 170 -3.97 -2.47 14.67
CA GLY A 170 -4.12 -1.29 13.83
C GLY A 170 -2.91 -1.06 12.93
N VAL A 171 -3.07 -0.17 11.95
CA VAL A 171 -2.05 0.14 10.93
C VAL A 171 -1.67 1.61 10.99
N GLN A 172 -0.37 1.90 10.96
CA GLN A 172 0.14 3.26 10.98
C GLN A 172 0.21 3.84 9.56
N ILE A 173 -0.50 4.94 9.32
CA ILE A 173 -0.54 5.66 8.05
C ILE A 173 -0.07 7.09 8.24
N CYS A 174 0.77 7.57 7.33
CA CYS A 174 1.24 8.95 7.28
C CYS A 174 0.60 9.69 6.10
N THR A 175 0.15 10.91 6.34
CA THR A 175 -0.39 11.78 5.30
C THR A 175 0.34 13.12 5.31
N ALA A 176 0.79 13.58 4.14
CA ALA A 176 1.44 14.88 3.98
C ALA A 176 0.43 16.05 4.05
N ARG A 177 -0.83 15.78 3.76
CA ARG A 177 -1.96 16.71 3.74
C ARG A 177 -3.17 16.15 4.45
N PRO A 178 -4.11 16.99 4.91
CA PRO A 178 -5.39 16.52 5.40
C PRO A 178 -6.13 15.74 4.30
N MET A 179 -6.75 14.63 4.68
CA MET A 179 -7.57 13.79 3.80
C MET A 179 -8.99 13.74 4.33
N LYS A 180 -9.94 14.27 3.55
CA LYS A 180 -11.35 14.29 3.92
C LYS A 180 -12.21 13.78 2.79
N ASP A 181 -13.02 12.76 3.08
CA ASP A 181 -13.96 12.16 2.13
C ASP A 181 -15.32 11.99 2.81
N SER A 182 -16.29 12.81 2.40
CA SER A 182 -17.64 12.78 2.95
C SER A 182 -18.41 11.49 2.65
N TYR A 183 -18.06 10.79 1.57
CA TYR A 183 -18.72 9.54 1.16
C TYR A 183 -18.31 8.36 2.06
N THR A 184 -17.04 8.29 2.42
CA THR A 184 -16.53 7.23 3.31
C THR A 184 -16.57 7.66 4.79
N GLY A 185 -16.64 8.96 5.05
CA GLY A 185 -16.54 9.53 6.38
C GLY A 185 -15.11 9.65 6.88
N LEU A 186 -14.11 9.49 5.98
CA LEU A 186 -12.71 9.71 6.34
C LEU A 186 -12.48 11.17 6.70
N ASP A 187 -11.81 11.41 7.83
CA ASP A 187 -11.28 12.72 8.23
C ASP A 187 -9.95 12.49 8.96
N LEU A 188 -8.85 12.70 8.24
CA LEU A 188 -7.49 12.56 8.74
C LEU A 188 -6.76 13.88 8.56
N PRO A 189 -6.32 14.56 9.63
CA PRO A 189 -5.38 15.67 9.53
C PRO A 189 -4.06 15.22 8.89
N ALA A 190 -3.22 16.16 8.46
CA ALA A 190 -1.84 15.85 8.09
C ALA A 190 -1.10 15.28 9.30
N GLY A 191 -0.21 14.31 9.05
CA GLY A 191 0.59 13.67 10.10
C GLY A 191 0.48 12.16 10.11
N THR A 192 0.88 11.56 11.22
CA THR A 192 0.91 10.11 11.44
C THR A 192 -0.28 9.67 12.29
N HIS A 193 -1.02 8.69 11.79
CA HIS A 193 -2.24 8.19 12.42
C HIS A 193 -2.19 6.67 12.52
N ARG A 194 -2.56 6.13 13.68
CA ARG A 194 -2.86 4.70 13.81
C ARG A 194 -4.34 4.49 13.52
N LEU A 195 -4.63 3.70 12.51
CA LEU A 195 -5.98 3.40 12.05
C LEU A 195 -6.43 2.04 12.61
N ASP A 196 -7.60 2.02 13.24
CA ASP A 196 -8.35 0.79 13.51
C ASP A 196 -8.97 0.23 12.21
N GLY A 197 -9.59 -0.95 12.29
CA GLY A 197 -10.18 -1.60 11.12
C GLY A 197 -11.19 -0.74 10.38
N GLY A 198 -12.05 -0.03 11.10
CA GLY A 198 -13.07 0.83 10.50
C GLY A 198 -12.49 2.06 9.81
N ARG A 199 -11.55 2.76 10.45
CA ARG A 199 -10.87 3.93 9.86
C ARG A 199 -9.97 3.51 8.69
N ALA A 200 -9.31 2.36 8.79
CA ALA A 200 -8.55 1.77 7.71
C ALA A 200 -9.43 1.46 6.50
N LEU A 201 -10.63 0.91 6.72
CA LEU A 201 -11.60 0.65 5.65
C LEU A 201 -12.08 1.96 4.99
N GLN A 202 -12.31 3.02 5.76
CA GLN A 202 -12.61 4.35 5.20
C GLN A 202 -11.45 4.85 4.34
N TYR A 203 -10.20 4.71 4.80
CA TYR A 203 -9.00 5.16 4.09
C TYR A 203 -8.81 4.45 2.74
N VAL A 204 -8.89 3.12 2.70
CA VAL A 204 -8.67 2.35 1.45
C VAL A 204 -9.83 2.47 0.45
N ARG A 205 -11.02 2.92 0.90
CA ARG A 205 -12.21 3.15 0.06
C ARG A 205 -12.34 4.56 -0.47
N SER A 206 -11.66 5.55 0.14
CA SER A 206 -11.79 6.97 -0.23
C SER A 206 -11.40 7.22 -1.68
N ARG A 207 -12.16 8.08 -2.38
CA ARG A 207 -11.95 8.42 -3.80
C ARG A 207 -11.89 9.92 -4.06
N HIS A 208 -12.41 10.72 -3.13
CA HIS A 208 -12.59 12.17 -3.30
C HIS A 208 -11.54 12.97 -2.52
N VAL A 209 -10.39 12.35 -2.22
CA VAL A 209 -9.29 12.98 -1.48
C VAL A 209 -8.14 13.42 -2.38
N ASP A 210 -8.09 12.93 -3.63
CA ASP A 210 -7.05 13.20 -4.63
C ASP A 210 -7.65 13.51 -5.99
N VAL A 211 -6.87 14.20 -6.83
CA VAL A 211 -7.24 14.48 -8.24
C VAL A 211 -7.33 13.20 -9.07
N GLY A 212 -6.64 12.13 -8.68
CA GLY A 212 -6.54 10.87 -9.40
C GLY A 212 -7.70 9.88 -9.18
N SER A 213 -8.73 10.22 -8.37
CA SER A 213 -9.92 9.36 -8.13
C SER A 213 -9.59 7.87 -7.88
N ASP A 214 -9.78 7.00 -8.87
CA ASP A 214 -9.58 5.54 -8.74
C ASP A 214 -8.10 5.12 -8.67
N LEU A 215 -7.22 5.79 -9.42
CA LEU A 215 -5.77 5.55 -9.33
C LEU A 215 -5.21 5.95 -7.96
N GLY A 216 -5.65 7.10 -7.42
CA GLY A 216 -5.30 7.52 -6.06
C GLY A 216 -5.78 6.51 -5.01
N ARG A 217 -6.96 5.90 -5.19
CA ARG A 217 -7.42 4.81 -4.32
C ARG A 217 -6.49 3.60 -4.38
N MET A 218 -6.08 3.16 -5.56
CA MET A 218 -5.15 2.03 -5.73
C MET A 218 -3.81 2.30 -5.04
N GLN A 219 -3.25 3.51 -5.16
CA GLN A 219 -2.02 3.90 -4.45
C GLN A 219 -2.20 3.87 -2.94
N ARG A 220 -3.34 4.33 -2.40
CA ARG A 220 -3.64 4.21 -0.96
C ARG A 220 -3.76 2.76 -0.50
N GLN A 221 -4.34 1.89 -1.30
CA GLN A 221 -4.39 0.45 -1.02
C GLN A 221 -2.99 -0.16 -0.99
N GLN A 222 -2.09 0.23 -1.91
CA GLN A 222 -0.70 -0.21 -1.91
C GLN A 222 0.06 0.28 -0.67
N LYS A 223 -0.07 1.57 -0.30
CA LYS A 223 0.49 2.12 0.93
C LYS A 223 -0.02 1.40 2.17
N PHE A 224 -1.32 1.13 2.20
CA PHE A 224 -1.94 0.38 3.29
C PHE A 224 -1.38 -1.03 3.39
N MET A 225 -1.23 -1.76 2.26
CA MET A 225 -0.65 -3.10 2.25
C MET A 225 0.80 -3.10 2.74
N ALA A 226 1.61 -2.14 2.30
CA ALA A 226 3.00 -1.99 2.79
C ALA A 226 3.03 -1.72 4.30
N ALA A 227 2.15 -0.85 4.80
CA ALA A 227 2.05 -0.56 6.22
C ALA A 227 1.54 -1.77 7.03
N LEU A 228 0.60 -2.54 6.51
CA LEU A 228 0.12 -3.79 7.12
C LEU A 228 1.26 -4.83 7.22
N VAL A 229 2.06 -4.98 6.16
CA VAL A 229 3.27 -5.83 6.18
C VAL A 229 4.24 -5.36 7.25
N LYS A 230 4.49 -4.04 7.34
CA LYS A 230 5.36 -3.47 8.39
C LYS A 230 4.85 -3.81 9.79
N GLU A 231 3.56 -3.62 10.08
CA GLU A 231 2.99 -3.94 11.39
C GLU A 231 3.06 -5.44 11.69
N ALA A 232 2.73 -6.30 10.72
CA ALA A 232 2.79 -7.75 10.89
C ALA A 232 4.21 -8.26 11.17
N THR A 233 5.24 -7.62 10.56
CA THR A 233 6.64 -8.04 10.70
C THR A 233 7.33 -7.39 11.91
N SER A 234 6.98 -6.15 12.28
CA SER A 234 7.70 -5.38 13.32
C SER A 234 7.20 -5.62 14.75
N ASN A 235 5.91 -5.95 14.93
CA ASN A 235 5.29 -6.06 16.25
C ASN A 235 5.55 -7.39 16.98
N GLY A 236 6.52 -8.19 16.51
CA GLY A 236 6.84 -9.49 17.08
C GLY A 236 5.70 -10.52 16.95
N VAL A 237 4.67 -10.24 16.14
CA VAL A 237 3.58 -11.18 15.87
C VAL A 237 4.15 -12.46 15.28
N LEU A 238 5.06 -12.34 14.31
CA LEU A 238 5.70 -13.49 13.65
C LEU A 238 6.71 -14.23 14.55
N LEU A 239 7.28 -13.55 15.55
CA LEU A 239 8.28 -14.11 16.44
C LEU A 239 7.66 -14.75 17.72
N ASN A 240 6.40 -14.43 18.03
CA ASN A 240 5.68 -14.99 19.16
C ASN A 240 4.63 -16.01 18.67
N PRO A 241 4.83 -17.32 18.89
CA PRO A 241 3.93 -18.37 18.39
C PRO A 241 2.48 -18.19 18.85
N VAL A 242 2.26 -17.74 20.09
CA VAL A 242 0.91 -17.51 20.64
C VAL A 242 0.22 -16.34 19.95
N ARG A 243 0.92 -15.20 19.78
CA ARG A 243 0.38 -14.04 19.06
C ARG A 243 0.16 -14.36 17.59
N PHE A 244 1.09 -15.04 16.95
CA PHE A 244 0.95 -15.50 15.56
C PHE A 244 -0.30 -16.35 15.40
N GLN A 245 -0.53 -17.30 16.30
CA GLN A 245 -1.72 -18.15 16.27
C GLN A 245 -3.00 -17.34 16.47
N GLN A 246 -3.05 -16.42 17.45
CA GLN A 246 -4.22 -15.59 17.71
C GLN A 246 -4.57 -14.69 16.51
N VAL A 247 -3.56 -14.03 15.93
CA VAL A 247 -3.73 -13.19 14.74
C VAL A 247 -4.15 -14.03 13.55
N SER A 248 -3.47 -15.16 13.30
CA SER A 248 -3.80 -16.07 12.22
C SER A 248 -5.22 -16.61 12.35
N ALA A 249 -5.63 -17.08 13.52
CA ALA A 249 -6.99 -17.57 13.74
C ALA A 249 -8.05 -16.48 13.50
N SER A 250 -7.79 -15.24 13.98
CA SER A 250 -8.69 -14.10 13.78
C SER A 250 -8.81 -13.69 12.32
N VAL A 251 -7.68 -13.65 11.60
CA VAL A 251 -7.63 -13.31 10.17
C VAL A 251 -8.26 -14.41 9.33
N LEU A 252 -7.86 -15.66 9.56
CA LEU A 252 -8.29 -16.80 8.75
C LEU A 252 -9.77 -17.13 8.95
N GLY A 253 -10.31 -16.97 10.15
CA GLY A 253 -11.74 -17.11 10.40
C GLY A 253 -12.63 -16.05 9.73
N SER A 254 -12.00 -15.09 9.08
CA SER A 254 -12.70 -13.98 8.42
C SER A 254 -12.51 -13.96 6.90
N VAL A 255 -11.52 -14.66 6.33
CA VAL A 255 -11.24 -14.69 4.89
C VAL A 255 -11.76 -15.97 4.25
N ARG A 256 -11.97 -15.90 2.93
CA ARG A 256 -12.26 -17.10 2.12
C ARG A 256 -11.05 -17.40 1.24
N ALA A 257 -10.58 -18.65 1.30
CA ALA A 257 -9.42 -19.09 0.54
C ALA A 257 -9.74 -20.33 -0.29
N ASP A 258 -8.96 -20.57 -1.34
CA ASP A 258 -9.05 -21.83 -2.10
C ASP A 258 -8.74 -23.04 -1.20
N GLU A 259 -9.23 -24.21 -1.63
CA GLU A 259 -9.04 -25.45 -0.88
C GLU A 259 -7.55 -25.83 -0.73
N GLY A 260 -6.72 -25.48 -1.71
CA GLY A 260 -5.27 -25.72 -1.70
C GLY A 260 -4.49 -24.78 -0.78
N PHE A 261 -5.07 -23.66 -0.32
CA PHE A 261 -4.43 -22.74 0.62
C PHE A 261 -4.70 -23.19 2.06
N GLY A 262 -4.08 -24.28 2.45
CA GLY A 262 -4.21 -24.89 3.77
C GLY A 262 -3.20 -24.35 4.80
N THR A 263 -3.22 -24.96 5.98
CA THR A 263 -2.34 -24.59 7.11
C THR A 263 -0.86 -24.71 6.76
N GLU A 264 -0.48 -25.67 5.96
CA GLU A 264 0.91 -25.88 5.53
C GLU A 264 1.40 -24.70 4.70
N GLN A 265 0.60 -24.26 3.71
CA GLN A 265 0.90 -23.10 2.87
C GLN A 265 0.98 -21.81 3.68
N MET A 266 0.10 -21.65 4.67
CA MET A 266 0.12 -20.47 5.56
C MET A 266 1.34 -20.47 6.47
N LEU A 267 1.72 -21.61 7.04
CA LEU A 267 2.94 -21.75 7.83
C LEU A 267 4.19 -21.51 6.97
N ALA A 268 4.19 -22.01 5.73
CA ALA A 268 5.27 -21.75 4.78
C ALA A 268 5.37 -20.26 4.44
N LEU A 269 4.23 -19.60 4.23
CA LEU A 269 4.16 -18.15 4.03
C LEU A 269 4.63 -17.38 5.27
N GLY A 270 4.15 -17.75 6.46
CA GLY A 270 4.59 -17.13 7.72
C GLY A 270 6.10 -17.29 7.98
N LYS A 271 6.67 -18.46 7.70
CA LYS A 271 8.11 -18.70 7.77
C LYS A 271 8.87 -17.87 6.73
N ALA A 272 8.36 -17.76 5.51
CA ALA A 272 8.95 -16.93 4.47
C ALA A 272 8.94 -15.45 4.85
N MET A 273 7.88 -14.99 5.52
CA MET A 273 7.75 -13.61 5.99
C MET A 273 8.63 -13.28 7.21
N LYS A 274 9.30 -14.27 7.83
CA LYS A 274 10.18 -14.02 8.99
C LYS A 274 11.29 -13.01 8.68
N ASP A 275 11.88 -13.12 7.50
CA ASP A 275 12.94 -12.22 7.03
C ASP A 275 12.40 -11.14 6.08
N PHE A 276 11.07 -11.07 5.95
CA PHE A 276 10.38 -10.11 5.11
C PHE A 276 10.38 -8.74 5.78
N SER A 277 10.69 -7.73 4.99
CA SER A 277 10.63 -6.33 5.40
C SER A 277 9.79 -5.54 4.40
N PRO A 278 9.38 -4.32 4.69
CA PRO A 278 8.76 -3.46 3.68
C PRO A 278 9.61 -3.32 2.40
N ALA A 279 10.95 -3.33 2.52
CA ALA A 279 11.85 -3.27 1.37
C ALA A 279 11.81 -4.52 0.47
N SER A 280 11.33 -5.65 1.00
CA SER A 280 11.15 -6.90 0.23
C SER A 280 9.85 -6.91 -0.58
N SER A 281 8.98 -5.90 -0.41
CA SER A 281 7.71 -5.79 -1.13
C SER A 281 7.79 -4.72 -2.21
N GLU A 282 7.26 -5.05 -3.38
CA GLU A 282 7.16 -4.18 -4.55
C GLU A 282 5.70 -3.97 -4.91
N PHE A 283 5.33 -2.74 -5.22
CA PHE A 283 3.95 -2.38 -5.58
C PHE A 283 3.93 -1.69 -6.94
N ALA A 284 3.13 -2.23 -7.84
CA ALA A 284 2.87 -1.65 -9.15
C ALA A 284 1.38 -1.64 -9.44
N SER A 285 0.96 -0.79 -10.34
CA SER A 285 -0.34 -0.89 -11.00
C SER A 285 -0.13 -1.34 -12.44
N VAL A 286 -1.06 -2.11 -13.00
CA VAL A 286 -0.98 -2.44 -14.40
C VAL A 286 -0.91 -1.16 -15.23
N PRO A 287 -0.01 -1.06 -16.21
CA PRO A 287 0.13 0.14 -17.04
C PRO A 287 -1.15 0.46 -17.82
N VAL A 288 -1.67 1.67 -17.65
CA VAL A 288 -2.90 2.14 -18.29
C VAL A 288 -2.57 2.91 -19.55
N GLY A 289 -3.16 2.50 -20.67
CA GLY A 289 -3.07 3.20 -21.96
C GLY A 289 -4.19 4.23 -22.13
N ASN A 290 -5.44 3.85 -21.84
CA ASN A 290 -6.58 4.75 -21.88
C ASN A 290 -7.44 4.58 -20.61
N PRO A 291 -7.49 5.58 -19.72
CA PRO A 291 -8.25 5.49 -18.49
C PRO A 291 -9.77 5.63 -18.67
N SER A 292 -10.24 6.02 -19.86
CA SER A 292 -11.65 6.25 -20.16
C SER A 292 -12.04 5.67 -21.52
N PHE A 293 -11.69 4.41 -21.77
CA PHE A 293 -11.99 3.71 -23.01
C PHE A 293 -13.48 3.38 -23.10
N PRO A 294 -14.22 3.97 -24.07
CA PRO A 294 -15.65 3.75 -24.19
C PRO A 294 -15.96 2.40 -24.85
N VAL A 295 -16.86 1.63 -24.24
CA VAL A 295 -17.34 0.36 -24.79
C VAL A 295 -18.86 0.41 -24.89
N LYS A 296 -19.40 0.10 -26.08
CA LYS A 296 -20.84 0.12 -26.32
C LYS A 296 -21.57 -0.86 -25.39
N GLY A 297 -22.58 -0.37 -24.70
CA GLY A 297 -23.38 -1.16 -23.75
C GLY A 297 -22.78 -1.33 -22.35
N ILE A 298 -21.50 -0.94 -22.13
CA ILE A 298 -20.80 -1.09 -20.86
C ILE A 298 -20.46 0.29 -20.25
N GLY A 299 -20.22 1.28 -21.12
CA GLY A 299 -19.79 2.62 -20.73
C GLY A 299 -18.27 2.78 -20.72
N SER A 300 -17.75 3.63 -19.83
CA SER A 300 -16.32 3.88 -19.71
C SER A 300 -15.60 2.74 -19.00
N THR A 301 -14.54 2.23 -19.60
CA THR A 301 -13.66 1.19 -19.07
C THR A 301 -12.22 1.70 -19.01
N VAL A 302 -11.31 0.96 -18.37
CA VAL A 302 -9.88 1.22 -18.35
C VAL A 302 -9.19 0.25 -19.32
N GLN A 303 -8.56 0.79 -20.36
CA GLN A 303 -7.78 -0.01 -21.29
C GLN A 303 -6.30 -0.01 -20.88
N TRP A 304 -5.70 -1.18 -20.77
CA TRP A 304 -4.28 -1.33 -20.46
C TRP A 304 -3.39 -0.95 -21.66
N ASP A 305 -2.19 -0.46 -21.36
CA ASP A 305 -1.11 -0.39 -22.34
C ASP A 305 -0.65 -1.82 -22.63
N ALA A 306 -0.99 -2.33 -23.81
CA ALA A 306 -0.77 -3.73 -24.17
C ALA A 306 0.71 -4.13 -24.12
N ALA A 307 1.61 -3.26 -24.60
CA ALA A 307 3.04 -3.57 -24.67
C ALA A 307 3.68 -3.60 -23.28
N LYS A 308 3.41 -2.58 -22.45
CA LYS A 308 3.94 -2.49 -21.09
C LYS A 308 3.34 -3.54 -20.18
N SER A 309 2.04 -3.82 -20.30
CA SER A 309 1.37 -4.86 -19.51
C SER A 309 1.90 -6.26 -19.83
N LYS A 310 2.15 -6.55 -21.13
CA LYS A 310 2.80 -7.81 -21.54
C LYS A 310 4.15 -7.99 -20.88
N LYS A 311 5.00 -6.95 -20.85
CA LYS A 311 6.31 -6.99 -20.20
C LYS A 311 6.19 -7.16 -18.68
N LEU A 312 5.25 -6.45 -18.04
CA LEU A 312 5.00 -6.57 -16.59
C LEU A 312 4.67 -8.02 -16.21
N PHE A 313 3.69 -8.63 -16.89
CA PHE A 313 3.28 -10.00 -16.59
C PHE A 313 4.32 -11.04 -17.03
N GLN A 314 5.12 -10.75 -18.03
CA GLN A 314 6.28 -11.57 -18.38
C GLN A 314 7.31 -11.56 -17.24
N ALA A 315 7.62 -10.38 -16.66
CA ALA A 315 8.53 -10.28 -15.52
C ALA A 315 8.04 -11.12 -14.33
N LEU A 316 6.73 -11.11 -14.02
CA LEU A 316 6.16 -11.98 -12.98
C LEU A 316 6.33 -13.48 -13.30
N ARG A 317 6.04 -13.92 -14.53
CA ARG A 317 6.21 -15.33 -14.93
C ARG A 317 7.66 -15.80 -14.85
N GLU A 318 8.59 -14.89 -15.11
CA GLU A 318 10.03 -15.14 -15.08
C GLU A 318 10.67 -14.87 -13.70
N ASP A 319 9.85 -14.60 -12.68
CA ASP A 319 10.27 -14.28 -11.31
C ASP A 319 11.30 -13.12 -11.25
N LYS A 320 11.15 -12.13 -12.14
CA LYS A 320 12.02 -10.94 -12.18
C LYS A 320 11.48 -9.84 -11.27
N PRO A 321 12.36 -9.05 -10.61
CA PRO A 321 11.97 -7.86 -9.88
C PRO A 321 11.23 -6.86 -10.78
N LEU A 322 10.20 -6.20 -10.23
CA LEU A 322 9.50 -5.11 -10.89
C LEU A 322 10.16 -3.75 -10.59
N ALA A 323 10.68 -3.59 -9.37
CA ALA A 323 11.40 -2.40 -8.99
C ALA A 323 12.83 -2.42 -9.56
N PRO A 324 13.38 -1.26 -9.96
CA PRO A 324 14.79 -1.18 -10.34
C PRO A 324 15.67 -1.55 -9.15
N ALA A 325 16.78 -2.24 -9.44
CA ALA A 325 17.75 -2.57 -8.40
C ALA A 325 18.23 -1.29 -7.70
N LYS A 326 18.03 -1.21 -6.39
CA LYS A 326 18.58 -0.10 -5.60
C LYS A 326 20.11 -0.21 -5.59
N PRO A 327 20.86 0.88 -5.83
CA PRO A 327 22.30 0.88 -5.63
C PRO A 327 22.58 0.42 -4.19
N LYS A 328 23.54 -0.50 -4.03
CA LYS A 328 24.00 -0.84 -2.67
C LYS A 328 24.45 0.45 -1.99
N PRO A 329 23.95 0.76 -0.77
CA PRO A 329 24.44 1.92 -0.03
C PRO A 329 25.98 1.85 0.02
N ALA A 330 26.64 2.92 -0.36
CA ALA A 330 28.08 3.03 -0.14
C ALA A 330 28.35 2.83 1.37
N ALA A 331 29.38 2.05 1.72
CA ALA A 331 29.75 1.85 3.11
C ALA A 331 29.99 3.24 3.76
N GLY A 332 29.14 3.60 4.75
CA GLY A 332 29.16 4.92 5.38
C GLY A 332 28.12 5.93 4.87
N ALA A 333 27.29 5.59 3.87
CA ALA A 333 26.16 6.45 3.52
C ALA A 333 25.22 6.58 4.74
N PRO A 334 24.82 7.82 5.14
CA PRO A 334 23.87 8.00 6.23
C PRO A 334 22.60 7.21 5.86
N LYS A 335 22.08 6.39 6.80
CA LYS A 335 20.74 5.80 6.69
C LYS A 335 19.82 6.95 6.30
N GLN A 336 19.09 6.82 5.19
CA GLN A 336 18.14 7.86 4.77
C GLN A 336 17.35 8.28 6.00
N ALA A 337 17.56 9.52 6.41
CA ALA A 337 17.02 10.02 7.66
C ALA A 337 15.51 9.86 7.61
N GLN A 338 14.95 9.22 8.63
CA GLN A 338 13.50 9.13 8.84
C GLN A 338 12.99 10.57 9.03
N GLY A 339 12.64 11.24 7.91
CA GLY A 339 12.20 12.63 7.90
C GLY A 339 10.69 12.78 7.97
N THR A 340 10.20 13.92 8.46
CA THR A 340 8.77 14.24 8.41
C THR A 340 8.27 14.18 6.96
N LEU A 341 7.13 13.52 6.72
CA LEU A 341 6.54 13.45 5.40
C LEU A 341 5.98 14.83 5.01
N VAL A 342 6.34 15.31 3.81
CA VAL A 342 5.94 16.62 3.26
C VAL A 342 5.29 16.47 1.89
N ASP A 343 4.50 17.47 1.51
CA ASP A 343 3.68 17.45 0.29
C ASP A 343 4.47 17.72 -1.00
N VAL A 344 5.53 18.55 -0.90
CA VAL A 344 6.39 18.90 -2.03
C VAL A 344 7.81 18.44 -1.73
N ALA A 345 8.44 17.81 -2.70
CA ALA A 345 9.79 17.26 -2.56
C ALA A 345 10.81 18.39 -2.33
N PRO A 346 11.76 18.24 -1.39
CA PRO A 346 12.76 19.28 -1.10
C PRO A 346 13.50 19.75 -2.35
N GLU A 347 13.86 18.85 -3.26
CA GLU A 347 14.57 19.15 -4.51
C GLU A 347 13.77 20.03 -5.49
N GLU A 348 12.46 20.12 -5.32
CA GLU A 348 11.56 20.97 -6.11
C GLU A 348 11.41 22.38 -5.52
N ILE A 349 11.97 22.61 -4.31
CA ILE A 349 11.83 23.88 -3.57
C ILE A 349 13.10 24.68 -3.65
N ARG A 350 13.03 25.84 -4.30
CA ARG A 350 14.15 26.79 -4.40
C ARG A 350 14.17 27.71 -3.18
N VAL A 351 15.34 27.83 -2.55
CA VAL A 351 15.51 28.61 -1.31
C VAL A 351 16.69 29.52 -1.39
N GLN A 352 16.48 30.81 -1.06
CA GLN A 352 17.52 31.78 -0.75
C GLN A 352 17.58 31.98 0.77
N VAL A 353 18.76 31.84 1.35
CA VAL A 353 18.95 31.98 2.80
C VAL A 353 19.53 33.35 3.13
N TYR A 354 19.00 33.99 4.18
CA TYR A 354 19.47 35.21 4.77
C TYR A 354 19.78 35.03 6.25
N ASN A 355 20.86 35.62 6.74
CA ASN A 355 21.15 35.72 8.17
C ASN A 355 20.43 36.95 8.76
N GLY A 356 19.42 36.76 9.59
CA GLY A 356 18.67 37.80 10.27
C GLY A 356 19.18 38.13 11.67
N THR A 357 20.40 37.70 12.02
CA THR A 357 21.01 37.91 13.35
C THR A 357 22.40 38.50 13.25
N PRO A 358 22.95 39.04 14.36
CA PRO A 358 24.34 39.47 14.40
C PRO A 358 25.33 38.28 14.47
N LYS A 359 24.86 37.03 14.67
CA LYS A 359 25.74 35.88 14.77
C LYS A 359 26.33 35.54 13.40
N ASP A 360 27.64 35.60 13.28
CA ASP A 360 28.34 35.21 12.06
C ASP A 360 28.17 33.71 11.76
N GLY A 361 28.07 33.39 10.47
CA GLY A 361 27.97 32.01 10.00
C GLY A 361 26.57 31.38 10.07
N LEU A 362 25.60 31.91 10.81
CA LEU A 362 24.29 31.33 10.97
C LEU A 362 23.57 31.05 9.62
N GLY A 363 23.63 31.99 8.68
CA GLY A 363 23.05 31.77 7.35
C GLY A 363 23.71 30.61 6.60
N LYS A 364 25.02 30.43 6.75
CA LYS A 364 25.77 29.32 6.18
C LYS A 364 25.36 27.97 6.79
N ASP A 365 25.16 27.93 8.11
CA ASP A 365 24.72 26.70 8.81
C ASP A 365 23.30 26.31 8.36
N VAL A 366 22.38 27.26 8.22
CA VAL A 366 21.01 27.02 7.72
C VAL A 366 21.05 26.53 6.26
N ASP A 367 21.80 27.18 5.40
CA ASP A 367 21.94 26.82 3.99
C ASP A 367 22.49 25.39 3.83
N ALA A 368 23.59 25.10 4.52
CA ALA A 368 24.19 23.75 4.53
C ALA A 368 23.22 22.69 5.06
N GLY A 369 22.48 22.98 6.12
CA GLY A 369 21.47 22.08 6.69
C GLY A 369 20.32 21.81 5.71
N LEU A 370 19.83 22.83 5.02
CA LEU A 370 18.78 22.69 4.00
C LEU A 370 19.26 21.85 2.81
N ARG A 371 20.48 22.10 2.31
CA ARG A 371 21.09 21.29 1.25
C ARG A 371 21.28 19.83 1.66
N ALA A 372 21.76 19.59 2.87
CA ALA A 372 21.90 18.24 3.40
C ALA A 372 20.55 17.48 3.50
N THR A 373 19.45 18.24 3.57
CA THR A 373 18.08 17.71 3.56
C THR A 373 17.49 17.60 2.13
N GLY A 374 18.23 18.04 1.11
CA GLY A 374 17.85 17.93 -0.30
C GLY A 374 17.20 19.17 -0.91
N PHE A 375 17.04 20.28 -0.16
CA PHE A 375 16.51 21.52 -0.72
C PHE A 375 17.46 22.15 -1.74
N ASN A 376 16.89 22.75 -2.78
CA ASN A 376 17.64 23.43 -3.82
C ASN A 376 17.95 24.88 -3.37
N THR A 377 19.01 25.06 -2.59
CA THR A 377 19.44 26.39 -2.14
C THR A 377 20.30 27.09 -3.19
N THR A 378 20.47 28.40 -3.07
CA THR A 378 21.35 29.18 -3.95
C THR A 378 22.84 28.97 -3.66
N ASP A 379 23.20 28.26 -2.59
CA ASP A 379 24.58 28.07 -2.08
C ASP A 379 25.34 29.39 -1.82
N ALA A 380 24.59 30.46 -1.69
CA ALA A 380 25.11 31.82 -1.46
C ALA A 380 24.26 32.52 -0.40
N PRO A 381 24.39 32.16 0.89
CA PRO A 381 23.66 32.80 1.95
C PRO A 381 24.08 34.26 2.09
N LEU A 382 23.09 35.14 2.26
CA LEU A 382 23.29 36.58 2.35
C LEU A 382 22.99 37.09 3.77
N ASN A 383 23.39 38.32 4.06
CA ASN A 383 22.97 39.02 5.27
C ASN A 383 21.59 39.64 5.04
N GLY A 384 20.67 39.44 5.97
CA GLY A 384 19.36 40.07 5.97
C GLY A 384 19.41 41.54 6.27
N LYS A 385 18.40 42.29 5.84
CA LYS A 385 18.24 43.72 6.19
C LYS A 385 18.00 43.92 7.69
N LEU A 386 17.25 42.98 8.32
CA LEU A 386 17.05 42.91 9.78
C LEU A 386 18.14 41.98 10.37
N ARG A 387 18.76 42.43 11.47
CA ARG A 387 19.86 41.71 12.14
C ARG A 387 19.54 41.35 13.59
N ASP A 388 18.29 41.50 14.01
CA ASP A 388 17.80 41.22 15.37
C ASP A 388 16.59 40.28 15.37
N LEU A 389 16.43 39.48 14.30
CA LEU A 389 15.29 38.61 14.12
C LEU A 389 15.32 37.48 15.16
N ARG A 390 14.27 37.40 15.96
CA ARG A 390 14.13 36.36 16.98
C ARG A 390 13.65 35.04 16.40
N ARG A 391 12.65 35.09 15.50
CA ARG A 391 12.07 33.89 14.87
C ARG A 391 12.55 33.76 13.43
N THR A 392 12.89 32.54 13.05
CA THR A 392 13.18 32.19 11.66
C THR A 392 11.93 32.40 10.81
N LEU A 393 12.08 33.19 9.74
CA LEU A 393 11.00 33.61 8.86
C LEU A 393 11.15 32.96 7.49
N VAL A 394 10.07 32.37 6.97
CA VAL A 394 9.97 31.88 5.61
C VAL A 394 9.00 32.76 4.83
N THR A 395 9.51 33.55 3.88
CA THR A 395 8.65 34.30 2.97
C THR A 395 8.45 33.58 1.66
N TYR A 396 7.25 33.66 1.11
CA TYR A 396 6.88 32.94 -0.08
C TYR A 396 5.72 33.60 -0.86
N ASP A 397 5.65 33.37 -2.16
CA ASP A 397 4.48 33.78 -2.96
C ASP A 397 3.29 32.84 -2.65
N PRO A 398 2.06 33.37 -2.43
CA PRO A 398 0.88 32.55 -2.09
C PRO A 398 0.60 31.38 -3.03
N ARG A 399 1.04 31.46 -4.29
CA ARG A 399 0.93 30.35 -5.25
C ARG A 399 1.74 29.11 -4.86
N TRP A 400 2.73 29.26 -3.97
CA TRP A 400 3.65 28.22 -3.51
C TRP A 400 3.44 27.81 -2.04
N ASP A 401 2.21 28.00 -1.53
CA ASP A 401 1.84 27.68 -0.13
C ASP A 401 2.22 26.26 0.29
N ARG A 402 2.02 25.27 -0.59
CA ARG A 402 2.37 23.87 -0.31
C ARG A 402 3.87 23.66 -0.13
N SER A 403 4.66 24.28 -0.99
CA SER A 403 6.14 24.24 -0.91
C SER A 403 6.64 24.94 0.34
N ALA A 404 6.04 26.10 0.71
CA ALA A 404 6.38 26.82 1.93
C ALA A 404 6.10 25.99 3.20
N LYS A 405 4.98 25.26 3.25
CA LYS A 405 4.66 24.35 4.34
C LYS A 405 5.65 23.17 4.43
N SER A 406 6.08 22.65 3.27
CA SER A 406 7.11 21.61 3.22
C SER A 406 8.46 22.10 3.74
N LEU A 407 8.85 23.32 3.38
CA LEU A 407 10.09 23.98 3.88
C LEU A 407 10.00 24.27 5.39
N ALA A 408 8.86 24.78 5.88
CA ALA A 408 8.66 25.04 7.29
C ALA A 408 8.71 23.79 8.16
N ALA A 409 8.30 22.62 7.63
CA ALA A 409 8.43 21.34 8.33
C ALA A 409 9.91 20.97 8.60
N ALA A 410 10.84 21.43 7.76
CA ALA A 410 12.28 21.29 7.97
C ALA A 410 12.85 22.34 8.94
N LEU A 411 12.13 23.43 9.19
CA LEU A 411 12.53 24.55 10.04
C LEU A 411 11.53 24.74 11.19
N PRO A 412 11.53 23.88 12.22
CA PRO A 412 10.56 23.93 13.31
C PRO A 412 10.55 25.27 14.03
N GLY A 413 9.36 25.81 14.27
CA GLY A 413 9.19 27.13 14.92
C GLY A 413 9.22 28.31 13.97
N SER A 414 9.56 28.11 12.67
CA SER A 414 9.58 29.19 11.69
C SER A 414 8.18 29.77 11.45
N GLU A 415 8.15 31.07 11.17
CA GLU A 415 6.95 31.82 10.79
C GLU A 415 6.83 31.85 9.26
N LEU A 416 5.62 31.53 8.74
CA LEU A 416 5.30 31.64 7.32
C LEU A 416 4.68 32.96 7.00
N ARG A 417 5.23 33.68 6.00
CA ARG A 417 4.72 34.98 5.55
C ARG A 417 4.52 35.00 4.04
N ALA A 418 3.28 35.17 3.63
CA ALA A 418 2.93 35.28 2.22
C ALA A 418 3.26 36.66 1.67
N VAL A 419 3.97 36.73 0.54
CA VAL A 419 4.36 37.97 -0.16
C VAL A 419 3.97 37.80 -1.63
N LYS A 420 2.94 38.50 -2.08
CA LYS A 420 2.50 38.49 -3.48
C LYS A 420 3.60 38.97 -4.42
N GLY A 421 3.84 38.23 -5.49
CA GLY A 421 4.82 38.62 -6.53
C GLY A 421 6.26 38.23 -6.24
N GLN A 422 6.55 37.53 -5.12
CA GLN A 422 7.91 37.09 -4.78
C GLN A 422 8.45 36.05 -5.79
N GLY A 423 7.55 35.33 -6.48
CA GLY A 423 7.96 34.30 -7.45
C GLY A 423 8.16 32.91 -6.82
N ALA A 424 8.92 32.07 -7.50
CA ALA A 424 9.07 30.66 -7.14
C ALA A 424 10.16 30.39 -6.08
N THR A 425 11.06 31.37 -5.84
CA THR A 425 12.14 31.23 -4.84
C THR A 425 11.62 31.68 -3.47
N MET A 426 11.74 30.82 -2.49
CA MET A 426 11.40 31.14 -1.11
C MET A 426 12.60 31.74 -0.40
N GLU A 427 12.35 32.67 0.50
CA GLU A 427 13.42 33.28 1.29
C GLU A 427 13.31 32.80 2.75
N VAL A 428 14.40 32.28 3.27
CA VAL A 428 14.53 31.86 4.67
C VAL A 428 15.44 32.92 5.35
N THR A 429 14.87 33.71 6.24
CA THR A 429 15.66 34.62 7.11
C THR A 429 15.85 33.94 8.46
N ALA A 430 17.07 33.49 8.74
CA ALA A 430 17.38 32.78 9.97
C ALA A 430 17.27 33.70 11.18
N GLY A 431 16.51 33.30 12.19
CA GLY A 431 16.38 34.00 13.48
C GLY A 431 17.24 33.36 14.55
N SER A 432 17.29 33.98 15.73
CA SER A 432 18.07 33.50 16.88
C SER A 432 17.46 32.20 17.51
N ASP A 433 16.23 31.85 17.15
CA ASP A 433 15.57 30.60 17.55
C ASP A 433 16.00 29.36 16.75
N PHE A 434 16.76 29.56 15.66
CA PHE A 434 17.22 28.48 14.84
C PHE A 434 18.15 27.54 15.61
N THR A 435 17.83 26.23 15.61
CA THR A 435 18.65 25.22 16.24
C THR A 435 19.26 24.26 15.21
N LYS A 436 18.45 23.66 14.36
CA LYS A 436 18.88 22.76 13.30
C LYS A 436 17.77 22.54 12.26
N VAL A 437 18.18 22.21 11.05
CA VAL A 437 17.25 21.69 10.03
C VAL A 437 16.86 20.26 10.39
N ARG A 438 15.56 19.95 10.34
CA ARG A 438 15.07 18.59 10.51
C ARG A 438 14.91 17.91 9.15
N PRO A 439 15.28 16.63 9.04
CA PRO A 439 15.04 15.87 7.82
C PRO A 439 13.56 15.85 7.47
N VAL A 440 13.27 16.06 6.19
CA VAL A 440 11.94 15.90 5.60
C VAL A 440 12.06 15.06 4.33
N ARG A 441 10.99 14.38 3.96
CA ARG A 441 10.92 13.65 2.69
C ARG A 441 9.53 13.80 2.07
N ALA A 442 9.47 13.86 0.75
CA ALA A 442 8.21 13.74 0.04
C ALA A 442 7.79 12.26 -0.12
N GLU A 443 6.55 12.06 -0.54
CA GLU A 443 6.12 10.75 -1.00
C GLU A 443 6.95 10.30 -2.18
N SER A 444 7.41 9.05 -2.16
CA SER A 444 8.20 8.49 -3.26
C SER A 444 7.39 8.47 -4.55
N LYS A 445 7.98 9.00 -5.61
CA LYS A 445 7.42 8.87 -6.95
C LYS A 445 7.60 7.44 -7.43
N GLN A 446 6.61 6.92 -8.13
CA GLN A 446 6.72 5.64 -8.82
C GLN A 446 7.85 5.73 -9.85
N THR A 447 8.77 4.77 -9.83
CA THR A 447 9.98 4.76 -10.66
C THR A 447 10.11 3.48 -11.47
N GLY A 448 11.03 3.48 -12.45
CA GLY A 448 11.31 2.34 -13.28
C GLY A 448 10.29 2.09 -14.39
N GLU A 449 10.50 1.02 -15.17
CA GLU A 449 9.70 0.69 -16.35
C GLU A 449 8.21 0.45 -16.02
N PHE A 450 7.93 -0.05 -14.81
CA PHE A 450 6.59 -0.41 -14.37
C PHE A 450 5.99 0.57 -13.35
N ALA A 451 6.59 1.77 -13.20
CA ALA A 451 6.15 2.75 -12.23
C ALA A 451 5.94 2.13 -10.82
N THR A 452 6.97 1.45 -10.34
CA THR A 452 6.94 0.66 -9.11
C THR A 452 7.43 1.48 -7.92
N VAL A 453 6.90 1.17 -6.73
CA VAL A 453 7.43 1.62 -5.44
C VAL A 453 7.71 0.43 -4.55
N THR A 454 8.73 0.51 -3.71
CA THR A 454 8.96 -0.50 -2.68
C THR A 454 8.30 -0.11 -1.37
N GLY A 455 7.99 -1.11 -0.53
CA GLY A 455 7.22 -0.86 0.69
C GLY A 455 7.93 0.06 1.67
N ASP A 456 9.26 0.05 1.75
CA ASP A 456 10.05 0.96 2.59
C ASP A 456 9.96 2.42 2.13
N GLU A 457 9.64 2.66 0.87
CA GLU A 457 9.44 4.00 0.33
C GLU A 457 8.08 4.60 0.69
N VAL A 458 7.07 3.77 0.92
CA VAL A 458 5.68 4.22 1.13
C VAL A 458 5.18 4.11 2.56
N VAL A 459 5.85 3.34 3.44
CA VAL A 459 5.50 3.28 4.86
C VAL A 459 5.93 4.54 5.61
N CYS A 460 5.31 4.77 6.75
CA CYS A 460 5.73 5.84 7.66
C CYS A 460 7.20 5.70 8.06
N PRO A 461 7.90 6.83 8.24
CA PRO A 461 9.25 6.87 8.77
C PRO A 461 9.39 6.20 10.13
#